data_010fefc4f8c478a9202f9fa6f599e1ad
#
_entry.id   010fefc4f8c478a9202f9fa6f599e1ad
#
_cell.length_a   1.000
_cell.length_b   1.000
_cell.length_c   1.000
_cell.angle_alpha   90.00
_cell.angle_beta   90.00
_cell.angle_gamma   90.00
#
_symmetry.space_group_name_H-M   'P 1'
#
loop_
_entity.id
_entity.type
_entity.pdbx_description
1 polymer ?
#
loop_
_entity_poly.entity_id
_entity_poly.type
_entity_poly.pdbx_seq_one_letter_code
_entity_poly.pdbx_strand_id
1 'polypeptide(L)'
;MNDEHWMRRAIEAAERVAGRTGDNPAVGCVIVRGGTLVATGATQHPPGPHAEVVAIRAAEAAGALLHRCDLYVTLEPCAFQGRTPPCTGLIIEKRLQRVIVALRDPHPRVNGAGLQALRAAGIAVSEGVLPELAAAGLADWLAKYRGDAH
;
A
#
# COMPACT_ATOMS: atom_id res chain seq x y z
N MET A 1 -4.48 19.15 -3.14
CA MET A 1 -3.59 18.39 -4.01
C MET A 1 -4.30 17.13 -4.44
N ASN A 2 -4.01 16.66 -5.65
CA ASN A 2 -4.75 15.54 -6.21
C ASN A 2 -4.10 14.19 -5.87
N ASP A 3 -4.76 13.12 -6.29
CA ASP A 3 -4.32 11.76 -6.00
C ASP A 3 -2.93 11.46 -6.58
N GLU A 4 -2.59 12.02 -7.73
CA GLU A 4 -1.27 11.81 -8.32
C GLU A 4 -0.16 12.39 -7.47
N HIS A 5 -0.39 13.57 -6.88
CA HIS A 5 0.59 14.18 -6.00
C HIS A 5 0.93 13.26 -4.82
N TRP A 6 -0.10 12.73 -4.17
CA TRP A 6 0.09 11.86 -3.00
C TRP A 6 0.66 10.50 -3.39
N MET A 7 0.25 9.98 -4.56
CA MET A 7 0.82 8.72 -5.03
C MET A 7 2.31 8.88 -5.34
N ARG A 8 2.75 10.02 -5.88
CA ARG A 8 4.18 10.28 -6.07
C ARG A 8 4.93 10.24 -4.74
N ARG A 9 4.35 10.78 -3.69
CA ARG A 9 4.97 10.73 -2.35
C ARG A 9 5.09 9.29 -1.86
N ALA A 10 4.09 8.45 -2.11
CA ALA A 10 4.16 7.04 -1.76
C ALA A 10 5.25 6.32 -2.57
N ILE A 11 5.35 6.61 -3.86
CA ILE A 11 6.37 6.03 -4.72
C ILE A 11 7.77 6.43 -4.25
N GLU A 12 7.98 7.68 -3.85
CA GLU A 12 9.25 8.14 -3.29
C GLU A 12 9.62 7.38 -2.03
N ALA A 13 8.64 7.10 -1.17
CA ALA A 13 8.88 6.32 0.04
C ALA A 13 9.34 4.91 -0.32
N ALA A 14 8.75 4.29 -1.35
CA ALA A 14 9.15 2.97 -1.82
C ALA A 14 10.58 2.99 -2.36
N GLU A 15 10.95 4.03 -3.09
CA GLU A 15 12.29 4.15 -3.66
C GLU A 15 13.38 4.18 -2.59
N ARG A 16 13.10 4.76 -1.44
CA ARG A 16 14.07 4.84 -0.34
C ARG A 16 14.42 3.48 0.24
N VAL A 17 13.55 2.49 0.10
CA VAL A 17 13.79 1.15 0.64
C VAL A 17 14.08 0.11 -0.44
N ALA A 18 14.10 0.51 -1.69
CA ALA A 18 14.39 -0.40 -2.80
C ALA A 18 15.72 -1.12 -2.56
N GLY A 19 15.72 -2.45 -2.72
CA GLY A 19 16.90 -3.28 -2.48
C GLY A 19 17.12 -3.62 -1.00
N ARG A 20 16.25 -3.18 -0.09
CA ARG A 20 16.41 -3.39 1.35
C ARG A 20 15.23 -4.14 1.97
N THR A 21 14.39 -4.74 1.15
CA THR A 21 13.15 -5.35 1.64
C THR A 21 13.16 -6.88 1.60
N GLY A 22 14.31 -7.48 1.38
CA GLY A 22 14.42 -8.94 1.28
C GLY A 22 13.56 -9.48 0.15
N ASP A 23 12.77 -10.52 0.44
CA ASP A 23 11.89 -11.13 -0.55
C ASP A 23 10.59 -10.37 -0.76
N ASN A 24 10.31 -9.36 0.06
CA ASN A 24 9.08 -8.59 -0.06
C ASN A 24 9.24 -7.48 -1.10
N PRO A 25 8.15 -7.10 -1.77
CA PRO A 25 8.22 -5.96 -2.71
C PRO A 25 8.44 -4.66 -1.94
N ALA A 26 9.16 -3.72 -2.55
CA ALA A 26 9.39 -2.40 -1.96
C ALA A 26 8.15 -1.54 -2.21
N VAL A 27 7.31 -1.40 -1.18
CA VAL A 27 6.05 -0.68 -1.24
C VAL A 27 6.14 0.60 -0.41
N GLY A 28 5.51 1.66 -0.88
CA GLY A 28 5.39 2.91 -0.15
C GLY A 28 3.94 3.24 0.12
N CYS A 29 3.70 3.94 1.22
CA CYS A 29 2.36 4.28 1.66
C CYS A 29 2.36 5.65 2.32
N VAL A 30 1.37 6.49 2.01
CA VAL A 30 1.16 7.75 2.72
C VAL A 30 -0.27 7.82 3.18
N ILE A 31 -0.47 8.47 4.33
CA ILE A 31 -1.79 8.73 4.89
C ILE A 31 -2.00 10.23 4.93
N VAL A 32 -3.14 10.67 4.42
CA VAL A 32 -3.44 12.08 4.18
C VAL A 32 -4.81 12.41 4.77
N ARG A 33 -4.91 13.55 5.43
CA ARG A 33 -6.18 14.07 5.92
C ARG A 33 -6.41 15.48 5.41
N GLY A 34 -7.48 15.67 4.63
CA GLY A 34 -7.87 16.99 4.15
C GLY A 34 -6.75 17.76 3.45
N GLY A 35 -5.97 17.08 2.61
CA GLY A 35 -4.87 17.71 1.89
C GLY A 35 -3.60 17.89 2.68
N THR A 36 -3.50 17.29 3.88
CA THR A 36 -2.30 17.38 4.72
C THR A 36 -1.71 15.98 4.93
N LEU A 37 -0.41 15.85 4.72
CA LEU A 37 0.29 14.59 4.97
C LEU A 37 0.31 14.30 6.48
N VAL A 38 -0.18 13.13 6.85
CA VAL A 38 -0.23 12.69 8.24
C VAL A 38 0.91 11.73 8.57
N ALA A 39 1.14 10.76 7.69
CA ALA A 39 2.17 9.73 7.95
C ALA A 39 2.67 9.14 6.65
N THR A 40 3.89 8.60 6.71
CA THR A 40 4.54 7.91 5.60
C THR A 40 5.05 6.56 6.10
N GLY A 41 4.92 5.54 5.28
CA GLY A 41 5.45 4.22 5.59
C GLY A 41 6.07 3.57 4.37
N ALA A 42 6.96 2.62 4.62
CA ALA A 42 7.58 1.84 3.56
C ALA A 42 7.86 0.44 4.10
N THR A 43 7.94 -0.54 3.20
CA THR A 43 8.24 -1.92 3.57
C THR A 43 9.52 -1.99 4.39
N GLN A 44 9.47 -2.72 5.49
CA GLN A 44 10.65 -2.99 6.31
C GLN A 44 11.24 -4.34 5.92
N HIS A 45 12.53 -4.51 6.16
CA HIS A 45 13.17 -5.82 5.93
C HIS A 45 12.47 -6.87 6.80
N PRO A 46 12.16 -8.08 6.27
CA PRO A 46 11.52 -9.12 7.08
C PRO A 46 12.34 -9.45 8.32
N PRO A 47 11.72 -9.73 9.46
CA PRO A 47 10.27 -9.88 9.67
C PRO A 47 9.51 -8.59 9.96
N GLY A 48 10.06 -7.44 9.61
CA GLY A 48 9.40 -6.15 9.84
C GLY A 48 8.08 -6.00 9.08
N PRO A 49 7.28 -5.01 9.46
CA PRO A 49 5.94 -4.83 8.89
C PRO A 49 5.96 -4.27 7.47
N HIS A 50 4.84 -4.43 6.77
CA HIS A 50 4.60 -3.85 5.47
C HIS A 50 4.37 -2.34 5.58
N ALA A 51 4.43 -1.65 4.44
CA ALA A 51 4.32 -0.20 4.37
C ALA A 51 3.04 0.35 5.03
N GLU A 52 1.92 -0.31 4.81
CA GLU A 52 0.62 0.13 5.35
C GLU A 52 0.62 0.10 6.88
N VAL A 53 1.19 -0.93 7.46
CA VAL A 53 1.28 -1.06 8.92
C VAL A 53 2.15 0.05 9.49
N VAL A 54 3.29 0.32 8.85
CA VAL A 54 4.20 1.39 9.28
C VAL A 54 3.48 2.74 9.27
N ALA A 55 2.79 3.04 8.17
CA ALA A 55 2.08 4.32 8.02
C ALA A 55 0.92 4.45 9.02
N ILE A 56 0.14 3.39 9.21
CA ILE A 56 -0.98 3.41 10.14
C ILE A 56 -0.49 3.62 11.58
N ARG A 57 0.56 2.91 11.97
CA ARG A 57 1.12 3.07 13.32
C ARG A 57 1.65 4.49 13.54
N ALA A 58 2.31 5.06 12.54
CA ALA A 58 2.81 6.43 12.62
C ALA A 58 1.67 7.44 12.73
N ALA A 59 0.59 7.23 11.97
CA ALA A 59 -0.58 8.10 12.03
C ALA A 59 -1.25 8.03 13.40
N GLU A 60 -1.36 6.85 13.97
CA GLU A 60 -1.94 6.67 15.31
C GLU A 60 -1.07 7.35 16.36
N ALA A 61 0.25 7.22 16.27
CA ALA A 61 1.17 7.87 17.19
C ALA A 61 1.06 9.39 17.13
N ALA A 62 0.68 9.93 15.97
CA ALA A 62 0.46 11.36 15.78
C ALA A 62 -0.95 11.81 16.22
N GLY A 63 -1.78 10.89 16.70
CA GLY A 63 -3.12 11.20 17.17
C GLY A 63 -4.16 11.37 16.06
N ALA A 64 -3.89 10.86 14.87
CA ALA A 64 -4.78 11.04 13.73
C ALA A 64 -6.08 10.22 13.88
N LEU A 65 -7.18 10.79 13.38
CA LEU A 65 -8.46 10.10 13.28
C LEU A 65 -8.48 9.37 11.94
N LEU A 66 -8.11 8.10 11.95
CA LEU A 66 -7.93 7.34 10.71
C LEU A 66 -9.19 7.24 9.85
N HIS A 67 -10.37 7.25 10.45
CA HIS A 67 -11.62 7.19 9.71
C HIS A 67 -11.88 8.45 8.87
N ARG A 68 -11.07 9.48 9.02
CA ARG A 68 -11.11 10.70 8.22
C ARG A 68 -9.92 10.83 7.29
N CYS A 69 -9.12 9.77 7.18
CA CYS A 69 -7.89 9.80 6.39
C CYS A 69 -7.99 8.94 5.14
N ASP A 70 -7.28 9.37 4.10
CA ASP A 70 -7.11 8.60 2.87
C ASP A 70 -5.74 7.94 2.90
N LEU A 71 -5.67 6.71 2.41
CA LEU A 71 -4.43 5.94 2.35
C LEU A 71 -4.04 5.72 0.89
N TYR A 72 -2.81 6.10 0.54
CA TYR A 72 -2.23 5.90 -0.79
C TYR A 72 -1.15 4.85 -0.69
N VAL A 73 -1.20 3.82 -1.53
CA VAL A 73 -0.23 2.73 -1.49
C VAL A 73 0.16 2.32 -2.91
N THR A 74 1.44 2.01 -3.11
CA THR A 74 1.96 1.75 -4.45
C THR A 74 1.59 0.38 -5.00
N LEU A 75 1.28 -0.57 -4.13
CA LEU A 75 0.88 -1.92 -4.53
C LEU A 75 -0.34 -2.34 -3.71
N GLU A 76 -1.23 -3.12 -4.32
CA GLU A 76 -2.44 -3.62 -3.66
C GLU A 76 -2.13 -4.25 -2.30
N PRO A 77 -2.86 -3.87 -1.22
CA PRO A 77 -2.67 -4.48 0.09
C PRO A 77 -2.96 -5.97 0.08
N CYS A 78 -2.17 -6.74 0.80
CA CYS A 78 -2.34 -8.18 0.87
C CYS A 78 -3.65 -8.55 1.56
N ALA A 79 -4.26 -9.64 1.10
CA ALA A 79 -5.54 -10.13 1.60
C ALA A 79 -5.42 -11.49 2.29
N PHE A 80 -4.22 -12.01 2.46
CA PHE A 80 -4.02 -13.33 3.05
C PHE A 80 -3.02 -13.27 4.20
N GLN A 81 -3.12 -14.23 5.11
CA GLN A 81 -2.19 -14.37 6.22
C GLN A 81 -0.87 -14.94 5.69
N GLY A 82 0.19 -14.15 5.79
CA GLY A 82 1.55 -14.62 5.49
C GLY A 82 2.33 -14.71 6.80
N ARG A 83 3.53 -14.12 6.83
CA ARG A 83 4.30 -13.97 8.08
C ARG A 83 3.57 -13.07 9.06
N THR A 84 2.80 -12.13 8.53
CA THR A 84 2.03 -11.16 9.31
C THR A 84 0.57 -11.25 8.89
N PRO A 85 -0.36 -10.74 9.73
CA PRO A 85 -1.77 -10.65 9.33
C PRO A 85 -1.93 -9.79 8.08
N PRO A 86 -3.01 -9.98 7.30
CA PRO A 86 -3.20 -9.22 6.08
C PRO A 86 -3.38 -7.72 6.34
N CYS A 87 -2.77 -6.90 5.48
CA CYS A 87 -2.88 -5.44 5.59
C CYS A 87 -4.32 -4.96 5.38
N THR A 88 -5.11 -5.64 4.54
CA THR A 88 -6.52 -5.31 4.36
C THR A 88 -7.28 -5.38 5.68
N GLY A 89 -6.98 -6.38 6.52
CA GLY A 89 -7.62 -6.51 7.82
C GLY A 89 -7.37 -5.31 8.71
N LEU A 90 -6.14 -4.83 8.74
CA LEU A 90 -5.78 -3.66 9.54
C LEU A 90 -6.46 -2.40 9.00
N ILE A 91 -6.44 -2.21 7.68
CA ILE A 91 -7.07 -1.05 7.04
C ILE A 91 -8.57 -1.02 7.37
N ILE A 92 -9.24 -2.17 7.29
CA ILE A 92 -10.67 -2.29 7.59
C ILE A 92 -10.93 -2.00 9.08
N GLU A 93 -10.11 -2.58 9.96
CA GLU A 93 -10.25 -2.38 11.41
C GLU A 93 -10.16 -0.90 11.78
N LYS A 94 -9.23 -0.18 11.17
CA LYS A 94 -9.00 1.25 11.45
C LYS A 94 -9.93 2.16 10.66
N ARG A 95 -10.72 1.61 9.75
CA ARG A 95 -11.78 2.33 9.02
C ARG A 95 -11.26 3.50 8.18
N LEU A 96 -10.15 3.32 7.49
CA LEU A 96 -9.65 4.34 6.56
C LEU A 96 -10.79 4.77 5.62
N GLN A 97 -10.83 6.06 5.30
CA GLN A 97 -11.92 6.64 4.50
C GLN A 97 -11.86 6.21 3.05
N ARG A 98 -10.66 6.30 2.45
CA ARG A 98 -10.41 5.93 1.06
C ARG A 98 -9.07 5.22 0.97
N VAL A 99 -8.98 4.28 0.04
CA VAL A 99 -7.70 3.63 -0.30
C VAL A 99 -7.45 3.82 -1.79
N ILE A 100 -6.32 4.40 -2.14
CA ILE A 100 -5.92 4.65 -3.52
C ILE A 100 -4.68 3.82 -3.81
N VAL A 101 -4.75 2.98 -4.85
CA VAL A 101 -3.74 1.99 -5.18
C VAL A 101 -3.16 2.28 -6.56
N ALA A 102 -1.84 2.21 -6.71
CA ALA A 102 -1.22 2.41 -8.02
C ALA A 102 -1.46 1.21 -8.91
N LEU A 103 -1.17 0.00 -8.44
CA LEU A 103 -1.38 -1.19 -9.25
C LEU A 103 -1.76 -2.41 -8.41
N ARG A 104 -2.44 -3.36 -9.09
CA ARG A 104 -2.79 -4.63 -8.46
C ARG A 104 -1.56 -5.48 -8.28
N ASP A 105 -1.54 -6.25 -7.20
CA ASP A 105 -0.49 -7.22 -6.96
C ASP A 105 -0.75 -8.45 -7.84
N PRO A 106 0.20 -8.85 -8.69
CA PRO A 106 0.01 -10.03 -9.52
C PRO A 106 0.14 -11.36 -8.77
N HIS A 107 0.53 -11.32 -7.49
CA HIS A 107 0.63 -12.53 -6.69
C HIS A 107 -0.72 -13.27 -6.71
N PRO A 108 -0.75 -14.59 -7.00
CA PRO A 108 -2.03 -15.30 -7.19
C PRO A 108 -2.96 -15.30 -5.98
N ARG A 109 -2.43 -15.08 -4.79
CA ARG A 109 -3.26 -15.01 -3.57
C ARG A 109 -3.77 -13.59 -3.31
N VAL A 110 -3.39 -12.62 -4.10
CA VAL A 110 -3.86 -11.23 -3.99
C VAL A 110 -4.68 -10.86 -5.21
N ASN A 111 -4.05 -10.47 -6.28
CA ASN A 111 -4.62 -10.19 -7.63
C ASN A 111 -6.09 -9.73 -7.62
N GLY A 112 -6.36 -8.61 -6.97
CA GLY A 112 -7.70 -8.04 -6.85
C GLY A 112 -8.43 -8.42 -5.58
N ALA A 113 -8.00 -9.47 -4.86
CA ALA A 113 -8.67 -9.91 -3.64
C ALA A 113 -8.59 -8.87 -2.52
N GLY A 114 -7.46 -8.17 -2.44
CA GLY A 114 -7.30 -7.09 -1.45
C GLY A 114 -8.25 -5.95 -1.72
N LEU A 115 -8.36 -5.52 -2.98
CA LEU A 115 -9.27 -4.46 -3.38
C LEU A 115 -10.71 -4.85 -3.10
N GLN A 116 -11.07 -6.10 -3.44
CA GLN A 116 -12.42 -6.60 -3.22
C GLN A 116 -12.77 -6.63 -1.73
N ALA A 117 -11.84 -7.08 -0.89
CA ALA A 117 -12.06 -7.12 0.55
C ALA A 117 -12.33 -5.71 1.13
N LEU A 118 -11.56 -4.71 0.67
CA LEU A 118 -11.76 -3.35 1.11
C LEU A 118 -13.12 -2.81 0.67
N ARG A 119 -13.50 -3.05 -0.59
CA ARG A 119 -14.81 -2.62 -1.11
C ARG A 119 -15.96 -3.30 -0.39
N ALA A 120 -15.82 -4.58 -0.10
CA ALA A 120 -16.85 -5.34 0.65
C ALA A 120 -17.05 -4.79 2.05
N ALA A 121 -16.03 -4.18 2.64
CA ALA A 121 -16.10 -3.55 3.95
C ALA A 121 -16.62 -2.12 3.91
N GLY A 122 -16.98 -1.61 2.73
CA GLY A 122 -17.53 -0.26 2.58
C GLY A 122 -16.49 0.83 2.39
N ILE A 123 -15.24 0.48 2.18
CA ILE A 123 -14.18 1.47 1.95
C ILE A 123 -14.17 1.84 0.46
N ALA A 124 -14.13 3.14 0.17
CA ALA A 124 -14.00 3.61 -1.21
C ALA A 124 -12.59 3.31 -1.72
N VAL A 125 -12.49 2.62 -2.85
CA VAL A 125 -11.21 2.20 -3.42
C VAL A 125 -11.07 2.73 -4.84
N SER A 126 -9.90 3.32 -5.14
CA SER A 126 -9.52 3.73 -6.49
C SER A 126 -8.23 3.00 -6.85
N GLU A 127 -8.10 2.58 -8.11
CA GLU A 127 -6.88 1.91 -8.57
C GLU A 127 -6.39 2.53 -9.87
N GLY A 128 -5.16 2.27 -10.23
CA GLY A 128 -4.59 2.74 -11.49
C GLY A 128 -4.08 4.18 -11.45
N VAL A 129 -3.64 4.65 -10.30
CA VAL A 129 -3.03 5.98 -10.20
C VAL A 129 -1.51 5.84 -10.30
N LEU A 130 -0.93 6.35 -11.40
CA LEU A 130 0.50 6.29 -11.73
C LEU A 130 1.08 4.87 -11.70
N PRO A 131 0.41 3.90 -12.35
CA PRO A 131 0.88 2.51 -12.26
C PRO A 131 2.26 2.29 -12.86
N GLU A 132 2.62 2.97 -13.94
CA GLU A 132 3.93 2.80 -14.57
C GLU A 132 5.06 3.29 -13.67
N LEU A 133 4.87 4.40 -12.98
CA LEU A 133 5.87 4.92 -12.04
C LEU A 133 6.07 3.96 -10.88
N ALA A 134 4.98 3.43 -10.34
CA ALA A 134 5.04 2.47 -9.25
C ALA A 134 5.69 1.16 -9.71
N ALA A 135 5.37 0.70 -10.92
CA ALA A 135 5.89 -0.55 -11.46
C ALA A 135 7.40 -0.52 -11.62
N ALA A 136 7.99 0.63 -11.93
CA ALA A 136 9.42 0.75 -12.11
C ALA A 136 10.21 0.29 -10.88
N GLY A 137 9.71 0.56 -9.68
CA GLY A 137 10.35 0.14 -8.43
C GLY A 137 9.96 -1.26 -7.99
N LEU A 138 9.08 -1.93 -8.73
CA LEU A 138 8.56 -3.25 -8.39
C LEU A 138 8.88 -4.29 -9.46
N ALA A 139 9.84 -4.00 -10.34
CA ALA A 139 10.12 -4.82 -11.51
C ALA A 139 10.34 -6.29 -11.18
N ASP A 140 11.15 -6.59 -10.16
CA ASP A 140 11.47 -7.96 -9.79
C ASP A 140 10.23 -8.71 -9.30
N TRP A 141 9.42 -8.07 -8.47
CA TRP A 141 8.20 -8.67 -7.95
C TRP A 141 7.21 -8.94 -9.09
N LEU A 142 7.03 -7.97 -9.97
CA LEU A 142 6.10 -8.09 -11.08
C LEU A 142 6.54 -9.18 -12.05
N ALA A 143 7.83 -9.27 -12.35
CA ALA A 143 8.36 -10.33 -13.20
C ALA A 143 8.12 -11.72 -12.60
N LYS A 144 8.29 -11.83 -11.30
CA LYS A 144 8.14 -13.11 -10.59
C LYS A 144 6.72 -13.63 -10.63
N TYR A 145 5.72 -12.75 -10.52
CA TYR A 145 4.33 -13.16 -10.33
C TYR A 145 3.41 -12.92 -11.53
N ARG A 146 3.82 -12.13 -12.52
CA ARG A 146 3.01 -11.96 -13.72
C ARG A 146 3.07 -13.14 -14.68
N GLY A 147 3.98 -14.04 -14.45
CA GLY A 147 4.11 -15.23 -15.26
C GLY A 147 4.56 -14.93 -16.67
N ASP A 148 5.11 -13.79 -16.88
CA ASP A 148 5.52 -13.42 -18.16
C ASP A 148 6.70 -14.03 -18.52
N ALA A 149 7.06 -14.77 -17.69
CA ALA A 149 8.09 -15.52 -18.06
C ALA A 149 7.64 -16.24 -19.23
N HIS A 150 7.48 -15.96 -19.79
CA HIS A 150 7.11 -16.58 -20.74
C HIS A 150 7.29 -16.25 -21.50
#